data_f36f50851cf39db8a5984616bc1343ce
#
_entry.id   f36f50851cf39db8a5984616bc1343ce
#
_cell.length_a   1.000
_cell.length_b   1.000
_cell.length_c   1.000
_cell.angle_alpha   90.00
_cell.angle_beta   90.00
_cell.angle_gamma   90.00
#
_symmetry.space_group_name_H-M   'P 1'
#
loop_
_entity.id
_entity.type
_entity.pdbx_description
1 polymer ?
#
loop_
_entity_poly.entity_id
_entity_poly.type
_entity_poly.pdbx_seq_one_letter_code
_entity_poly.pdbx_strand_id
1 'polypeptide(L)'
;VIESVVADREFVGEKWLEFLNQNKIRYYIRIRNNFKVFLPHKNKEIKASHLFNRFKVNEFVYYNKIVRINGQLCYLSGCKLNNNDMKQDFLIIVSFDRPEQALKDYGQRWQIEMCFKAMKSSGFDIEKTHLKDIQRIEKLILLVMIAFVWCYKVGIYLHRIKPITIKKHGRKA
;
A
#
# COMPACT_ATOMS: atom_id res chain seq x y z
N VAL A 1 11.75 -13.46 -7.87
CA VAL A 1 10.37 -13.89 -7.54
C VAL A 1 9.66 -12.73 -6.87
N ILE A 2 8.49 -12.35 -7.38
CA ILE A 2 7.63 -11.32 -6.76
C ILE A 2 6.84 -12.01 -5.65
N GLU A 3 6.99 -11.56 -4.40
CA GLU A 3 6.23 -12.11 -3.26
C GLU A 3 4.80 -11.57 -3.22
N SER A 4 4.66 -10.26 -3.38
CA SER A 4 3.37 -9.58 -3.42
C SER A 4 3.47 -8.21 -4.09
N VAL A 5 2.34 -7.71 -4.55
CA VAL A 5 2.18 -6.36 -5.09
C VAL A 5 1.34 -5.55 -4.11
N VAL A 6 1.86 -4.41 -3.69
CA VAL A 6 1.14 -3.47 -2.84
C VAL A 6 0.91 -2.18 -3.62
N ALA A 7 -0.35 -1.76 -3.74
CA ALA A 7 -0.67 -0.61 -4.58
C ALA A 7 -1.81 0.25 -4.00
N ASP A 8 -1.87 1.50 -4.45
CA ASP A 8 -2.93 2.43 -4.07
C ASP A 8 -4.16 2.28 -4.99
N ARG A 9 -5.22 2.97 -4.66
CA ARG A 9 -6.56 2.94 -5.26
C ARG A 9 -6.64 3.23 -6.77
N GLU A 10 -5.57 3.70 -7.37
CA GLU A 10 -5.48 3.90 -8.83
C GLU A 10 -5.25 2.57 -9.59
N PHE A 11 -4.79 1.51 -8.91
CA PHE A 11 -4.39 0.24 -9.50
C PHE A 11 -5.47 -0.85 -9.38
N VAL A 12 -6.74 -0.51 -9.54
CA VAL A 12 -7.89 -1.44 -9.42
C VAL A 12 -8.53 -1.73 -10.78
N GLY A 13 -7.77 -1.58 -11.87
CA GLY A 13 -8.26 -1.85 -13.22
C GLY A 13 -8.56 -3.34 -13.45
N GLU A 14 -9.62 -3.64 -14.25
CA GLU A 14 -10.06 -5.01 -14.55
C GLU A 14 -8.92 -5.87 -15.11
N LYS A 15 -8.28 -5.43 -16.19
CA LYS A 15 -7.17 -6.14 -16.84
C LYS A 15 -5.97 -6.37 -15.91
N TRP A 16 -5.73 -5.42 -15.00
CA TRP A 16 -4.64 -5.55 -14.03
C TRP A 16 -4.93 -6.61 -12.98
N LEU A 17 -6.12 -6.61 -12.40
CA LEU A 17 -6.55 -7.64 -11.45
C LEU A 17 -6.62 -9.01 -12.11
N GLU A 18 -7.11 -9.08 -13.36
CA GLU A 18 -7.12 -10.31 -14.14
C GLU A 18 -5.71 -10.87 -14.33
N PHE A 19 -4.75 -10.03 -14.76
CA PHE A 19 -3.35 -10.41 -14.90
C PHE A 19 -2.75 -10.95 -13.60
N LEU A 20 -2.98 -10.26 -12.48
CA LEU A 20 -2.49 -10.69 -11.17
C LEU A 20 -3.09 -12.04 -10.75
N ASN A 21 -4.40 -12.23 -10.96
CA ASN A 21 -5.08 -13.48 -10.62
C ASN A 21 -4.62 -14.64 -11.50
N GLN A 22 -4.52 -14.46 -12.80
CA GLN A 22 -4.06 -15.48 -13.75
C GLN A 22 -2.64 -15.96 -13.44
N ASN A 23 -1.76 -15.02 -13.05
CA ASN A 23 -0.38 -15.32 -12.69
C ASN A 23 -0.19 -15.70 -11.22
N LYS A 24 -1.28 -15.81 -10.44
CA LYS A 24 -1.27 -16.13 -9.00
C LYS A 24 -0.34 -15.21 -8.20
N ILE A 25 -0.24 -13.95 -8.62
CA ILE A 25 0.56 -12.93 -7.92
C ILE A 25 -0.29 -12.39 -6.77
N ARG A 26 0.20 -12.54 -5.54
CA ARG A 26 -0.44 -11.98 -4.36
C ARG A 26 -0.46 -10.46 -4.44
N TYR A 27 -1.57 -9.85 -4.06
CA TYR A 27 -1.68 -8.40 -4.02
C TYR A 27 -2.49 -7.90 -2.81
N TYR A 28 -2.19 -6.67 -2.42
CA TYR A 28 -2.92 -5.88 -1.43
C TYR A 28 -3.11 -4.48 -1.98
N ILE A 29 -4.30 -4.17 -2.46
CA ILE A 29 -4.60 -2.93 -3.18
C ILE A 29 -5.70 -2.18 -2.42
N ARG A 30 -5.45 -0.92 -2.07
CA ARG A 30 -6.49 -0.07 -1.49
C ARG A 30 -7.55 0.26 -2.52
N ILE A 31 -8.83 0.27 -2.10
CA ILE A 31 -9.94 0.71 -2.92
C ILE A 31 -10.69 1.87 -2.26
N ARG A 32 -11.47 2.60 -3.06
CA ARG A 32 -12.31 3.68 -2.56
C ARG A 32 -13.49 3.11 -1.75
N ASN A 33 -13.95 3.84 -0.74
CA ASN A 33 -15.05 3.44 0.13
C ASN A 33 -16.37 3.20 -0.63
N ASN A 34 -16.61 3.94 -1.72
CA ASN A 34 -17.80 3.83 -2.57
C ASN A 34 -17.65 2.81 -3.72
N PHE A 35 -16.53 2.08 -3.79
CA PHE A 35 -16.30 1.09 -4.84
C PHE A 35 -17.39 0.01 -4.78
N LYS A 36 -17.89 -0.37 -5.94
CA LYS A 36 -18.94 -1.38 -6.06
C LYS A 36 -18.36 -2.77 -5.98
N VAL A 37 -18.95 -3.61 -5.14
CA VAL A 37 -18.53 -4.98 -4.87
C VAL A 37 -19.73 -5.89 -5.02
N PHE A 38 -19.60 -6.92 -5.83
CA PHE A 38 -20.62 -7.94 -5.97
C PHE A 38 -20.41 -9.06 -4.94
N LEU A 39 -21.46 -9.43 -4.26
CA LEU A 39 -21.50 -10.52 -3.27
C LEU A 39 -22.12 -11.76 -3.89
N PRO A 40 -21.33 -12.76 -4.34
CA PRO A 40 -21.88 -13.94 -5.03
C PRO A 40 -22.92 -14.70 -4.20
N HIS A 41 -22.68 -14.83 -2.89
CA HIS A 41 -23.56 -15.57 -1.97
C HIS A 41 -24.92 -14.88 -1.69
N LYS A 42 -25.07 -13.60 -2.06
CA LYS A 42 -26.33 -12.82 -1.93
C LYS A 42 -26.86 -12.35 -3.28
N ASN A 43 -26.14 -12.64 -4.36
CA ASN A 43 -26.44 -12.16 -5.71
C ASN A 43 -26.73 -10.64 -5.73
N LYS A 44 -25.92 -9.85 -5.02
CA LYS A 44 -26.17 -8.42 -4.81
C LYS A 44 -24.90 -7.59 -4.93
N GLU A 45 -25.02 -6.43 -5.57
CA GLU A 45 -23.96 -5.41 -5.60
C GLU A 45 -24.17 -4.37 -4.48
N ILE A 46 -23.11 -4.03 -3.78
CA ILE A 46 -23.11 -3.03 -2.69
C ILE A 46 -21.85 -2.17 -2.73
N LYS A 47 -21.84 -1.06 -2.02
CA LYS A 47 -20.61 -0.29 -1.76
C LYS A 47 -19.71 -1.03 -0.78
N ALA A 48 -18.41 -1.04 -1.01
CA ALA A 48 -17.43 -1.73 -0.17
C ALA A 48 -17.51 -1.29 1.30
N SER A 49 -17.71 0.01 1.55
CA SER A 49 -17.87 0.54 2.92
C SER A 49 -19.03 -0.07 3.70
N HIS A 50 -20.10 -0.51 3.03
CA HIS A 50 -21.25 -1.12 3.73
C HIS A 50 -20.90 -2.42 4.47
N LEU A 51 -19.82 -3.11 4.05
CA LEU A 51 -19.35 -4.31 4.72
C LEU A 51 -18.70 -3.99 6.08
N PHE A 52 -18.19 -2.76 6.25
CA PHE A 52 -17.39 -2.37 7.41
C PHE A 52 -18.07 -1.33 8.31
N ASN A 53 -19.25 -0.79 7.93
CA ASN A 53 -19.96 0.27 8.66
C ASN A 53 -20.26 -0.06 10.12
N ARG A 54 -20.55 -1.32 10.42
CA ARG A 54 -20.99 -1.77 11.76
C ARG A 54 -19.85 -2.01 12.75
N PHE A 55 -18.60 -2.00 12.27
CA PHE A 55 -17.44 -2.22 13.13
C PHE A 55 -17.01 -0.92 13.82
N LYS A 56 -16.27 -1.08 14.92
CA LYS A 56 -15.72 0.05 15.67
C LYS A 56 -14.70 0.82 14.83
N VAL A 57 -14.50 2.09 15.18
CA VAL A 57 -13.43 2.90 14.57
C VAL A 57 -12.07 2.29 14.91
N ASN A 58 -11.18 2.23 13.93
CA ASN A 58 -9.85 1.61 14.00
C ASN A 58 -9.85 0.09 14.28
N GLU A 59 -11.01 -0.56 14.25
CA GLU A 59 -11.09 -2.01 14.27
C GLU A 59 -10.87 -2.56 12.85
N PHE A 60 -9.75 -3.21 12.62
CA PHE A 60 -9.45 -3.83 11.34
C PHE A 60 -10.02 -5.24 11.28
N VAL A 61 -10.87 -5.49 10.31
CA VAL A 61 -11.53 -6.77 10.10
C VAL A 61 -11.45 -7.21 8.66
N TYR A 62 -11.54 -8.51 8.42
CA TYR A 62 -11.69 -9.03 7.06
C TYR A 62 -13.08 -9.64 6.85
N TYR A 63 -13.55 -9.53 5.63
CA TYR A 63 -14.80 -10.16 5.22
C TYR A 63 -14.51 -11.61 4.86
N ASN A 64 -15.12 -12.54 5.58
CA ASN A 64 -14.81 -13.98 5.52
C ASN A 64 -15.38 -14.71 4.28
N LYS A 65 -15.94 -13.99 3.32
CA LYS A 65 -16.49 -14.56 2.08
C LYS A 65 -15.83 -13.91 0.88
N ILE A 66 -15.70 -14.69 -0.19
CA ILE A 66 -15.21 -14.22 -1.47
C ILE A 66 -16.20 -13.20 -2.04
N VAL A 67 -15.65 -12.15 -2.62
CA VAL A 67 -16.37 -11.10 -3.35
C VAL A 67 -15.89 -11.05 -4.80
N ARG A 68 -16.64 -10.34 -5.65
CA ARG A 68 -16.21 -10.08 -7.02
C ARG A 68 -16.06 -8.58 -7.23
N ILE A 69 -14.88 -8.19 -7.74
CA ILE A 69 -14.53 -6.82 -8.10
C ILE A 69 -14.02 -6.83 -9.53
N ASN A 70 -14.61 -6.03 -10.41
CA ASN A 70 -14.25 -5.96 -11.83
C ASN A 70 -14.13 -7.37 -12.46
N GLY A 71 -15.13 -8.21 -12.23
CA GLY A 71 -15.15 -9.58 -12.75
C GLY A 71 -14.28 -10.59 -12.00
N GLN A 72 -13.34 -10.16 -11.17
CA GLN A 72 -12.34 -11.02 -10.51
C GLN A 72 -12.75 -11.38 -9.07
N LEU A 73 -12.54 -12.66 -8.69
CA LEU A 73 -12.77 -13.14 -7.33
C LEU A 73 -11.61 -12.71 -6.43
N CYS A 74 -11.95 -12.18 -5.26
CA CYS A 74 -10.97 -11.65 -4.30
C CYS A 74 -11.55 -11.61 -2.89
N TYR A 75 -10.72 -11.22 -1.92
CA TYR A 75 -11.11 -10.96 -0.53
C TYR A 75 -11.07 -9.47 -0.21
N LEU A 76 -11.79 -9.08 0.82
CA LEU A 76 -11.81 -7.72 1.34
C LEU A 76 -11.44 -7.69 2.82
N SER A 77 -10.61 -6.72 3.15
CA SER A 77 -10.30 -6.36 4.54
C SER A 77 -10.45 -4.86 4.70
N GLY A 78 -10.79 -4.40 5.88
CA GLY A 78 -10.92 -2.97 6.07
C GLY A 78 -11.17 -2.55 7.51
N CYS A 79 -11.05 -1.26 7.74
CA CYS A 79 -11.44 -0.61 8.97
C CYS A 79 -12.07 0.75 8.69
N LYS A 80 -12.86 1.20 9.65
CA LYS A 80 -13.39 2.55 9.72
C LYS A 80 -12.36 3.45 10.37
N LEU A 81 -12.01 4.56 9.72
CA LEU A 81 -11.03 5.51 10.24
C LEU A 81 -11.73 6.65 10.99
N ASN A 82 -11.05 7.16 12.01
CA ASN A 82 -11.50 8.38 12.68
C ASN A 82 -10.95 9.59 11.92
N ASN A 83 -11.80 10.32 11.22
CA ASN A 83 -11.44 11.61 10.61
C ASN A 83 -12.02 12.74 11.44
N ASN A 84 -11.18 13.72 11.79
CA ASN A 84 -11.58 14.94 12.53
C ASN A 84 -12.62 15.78 11.78
N ASP A 85 -12.84 15.54 10.49
CA ASP A 85 -13.72 16.33 9.60
C ASP A 85 -15.15 15.78 9.47
N MET A 86 -15.68 15.06 10.46
CA MET A 86 -17.05 14.48 10.46
C MET A 86 -17.41 13.55 9.28
N LYS A 87 -16.55 13.37 8.29
CA LYS A 87 -16.75 12.41 7.21
C LYS A 87 -16.16 11.06 7.59
N GLN A 88 -16.99 10.04 7.60
CA GLN A 88 -16.54 8.66 7.79
C GLN A 88 -15.61 8.27 6.62
N ASP A 89 -14.37 7.99 6.93
CA ASP A 89 -13.42 7.42 5.97
C ASP A 89 -13.18 5.95 6.28
N PHE A 90 -12.72 5.21 5.28
CA PHE A 90 -12.46 3.78 5.38
C PHE A 90 -11.12 3.46 4.73
N LEU A 91 -10.36 2.62 5.39
CA LEU A 91 -9.27 1.89 4.76
C LEU A 91 -9.82 0.53 4.32
N ILE A 92 -9.97 0.32 3.02
CA ILE A 92 -10.45 -0.94 2.46
C ILE A 92 -9.40 -1.47 1.50
N ILE A 93 -8.99 -2.72 1.71
CA ILE A 93 -7.94 -3.40 0.96
C ILE A 93 -8.56 -4.63 0.29
N VAL A 94 -8.34 -4.74 -1.02
CA VAL A 94 -8.63 -5.94 -1.79
C VAL A 94 -7.40 -6.82 -1.86
N SER A 95 -7.55 -8.13 -1.68
CA SER A 95 -6.46 -9.09 -1.73
C SER A 95 -6.84 -10.35 -2.51
N PHE A 96 -5.82 -10.97 -3.12
CA PHE A 96 -5.95 -12.26 -3.79
C PHE A 96 -6.24 -13.38 -2.78
N ASP A 97 -5.43 -13.41 -1.71
CA ASP A 97 -5.51 -14.36 -0.60
C ASP A 97 -5.16 -13.68 0.73
N ARG A 98 -5.17 -14.41 1.83
CA ARG A 98 -4.73 -13.99 3.17
C ARG A 98 -5.24 -12.61 3.60
N PRO A 99 -6.57 -12.41 3.61
CA PRO A 99 -7.15 -11.12 3.98
C PRO A 99 -6.81 -10.67 5.41
N GLU A 100 -6.46 -11.60 6.29
CA GLU A 100 -6.01 -11.35 7.66
C GLU A 100 -4.66 -10.64 7.74
N GLN A 101 -3.80 -10.79 6.73
CA GLN A 101 -2.49 -10.13 6.64
C GLN A 101 -2.55 -8.78 5.91
N ALA A 102 -3.68 -8.44 5.31
CA ALA A 102 -3.80 -7.32 4.39
C ALA A 102 -3.36 -5.98 4.99
N LEU A 103 -3.65 -5.70 6.25
CA LEU A 103 -3.21 -4.44 6.89
C LEU A 103 -1.70 -4.37 7.06
N LYS A 104 -1.10 -5.48 7.51
CA LYS A 104 0.36 -5.56 7.72
C LYS A 104 1.11 -5.39 6.41
N ASP A 105 0.69 -6.12 5.38
CA ASP A 105 1.38 -6.11 4.09
C ASP A 105 1.12 -4.81 3.32
N TYR A 106 -0.11 -4.29 3.37
CA TYR A 106 -0.42 -2.97 2.81
C TYR A 106 0.36 -1.84 3.50
N GLY A 107 0.63 -1.96 4.79
CA GLY A 107 1.45 -1.00 5.53
C GLY A 107 2.86 -0.81 4.96
N GLN A 108 3.39 -1.81 4.27
CA GLN A 108 4.69 -1.71 3.60
C GLN A 108 4.70 -0.69 2.44
N ARG A 109 3.52 -0.33 1.90
CA ARG A 109 3.40 0.71 0.87
C ARG A 109 4.03 2.04 1.31
N TRP A 110 4.01 2.34 2.60
CA TRP A 110 4.64 3.55 3.14
C TRP A 110 6.14 3.65 2.82
N GLN A 111 6.81 2.55 2.59
CA GLN A 111 8.23 2.53 2.26
C GLN A 111 8.53 3.26 0.94
N ILE A 112 7.61 3.22 -0.03
CA ILE A 112 7.79 3.94 -1.30
C ILE A 112 7.71 5.45 -1.10
N GLU A 113 6.84 5.92 -0.21
CA GLU A 113 6.73 7.35 0.13
C GLU A 113 8.00 7.83 0.84
N MET A 114 8.56 7.02 1.74
CA MET A 114 9.84 7.28 2.39
C MET A 114 11.00 7.30 1.40
N CYS A 115 10.99 6.39 0.41
CA CYS A 115 11.97 6.38 -0.66
C CYS A 115 11.90 7.68 -1.49
N PHE A 116 10.72 8.07 -1.95
CA PHE A 116 10.56 9.34 -2.69
C PHE A 116 10.96 10.56 -1.86
N LYS A 117 10.61 10.58 -0.59
CA LYS A 117 11.04 11.66 0.31
C LYS A 117 12.56 11.73 0.42
N ALA A 118 13.23 10.60 0.56
CA ALA A 118 14.69 10.54 0.62
C ALA A 118 15.33 11.01 -0.69
N MET A 119 14.79 10.58 -1.84
CA MET A 119 15.26 11.02 -3.15
C MET A 119 15.14 12.54 -3.36
N LYS A 120 14.10 13.16 -2.80
CA LYS A 120 13.84 14.60 -2.93
C LYS A 120 14.66 15.45 -1.96
N SER A 121 15.06 14.92 -0.81
CA SER A 121 15.63 15.74 0.27
C SER A 121 16.96 15.22 0.81
N SER A 122 17.12 13.98 1.12
CA SER A 122 18.20 13.44 1.96
C SER A 122 19.56 13.30 1.25
N GLY A 123 20.01 14.34 0.56
CA GLY A 123 21.31 14.38 -0.13
C GLY A 123 21.26 13.90 -1.59
N PHE A 124 20.16 13.34 -2.03
CA PHE A 124 19.99 12.96 -3.45
C PHE A 124 19.48 14.12 -4.30
N ASP A 125 18.56 14.94 -3.78
CA ASP A 125 18.05 16.17 -4.38
C ASP A 125 17.72 16.06 -5.89
N ILE A 126 17.10 14.95 -6.32
CA ILE A 126 16.88 14.64 -7.73
C ILE A 126 16.01 15.70 -8.46
N GLU A 127 15.22 16.48 -7.72
CA GLU A 127 14.43 17.57 -8.27
C GLU A 127 15.28 18.76 -8.72
N LYS A 128 16.51 18.88 -8.21
CA LYS A 128 17.47 19.93 -8.62
C LYS A 128 18.30 19.57 -9.85
N THR A 129 18.06 18.40 -10.44
CA THR A 129 18.75 18.03 -11.67
C THR A 129 18.31 18.95 -12.83
N HIS A 130 19.25 19.44 -13.61
CA HIS A 130 18.98 20.19 -14.83
C HIS A 130 18.87 19.30 -16.07
N LEU A 131 18.84 17.98 -15.90
CA LEU A 131 18.72 17.04 -17.01
C LEU A 131 17.32 17.14 -17.63
N LYS A 132 17.27 17.29 -18.95
CA LYS A 132 16.03 17.33 -19.75
C LYS A 132 15.81 16.06 -20.56
N ASP A 133 16.88 15.31 -20.81
CA ASP A 133 16.85 14.08 -21.57
C ASP A 133 16.27 12.92 -20.73
N ILE A 134 15.18 12.32 -21.22
CA ILE A 134 14.43 11.26 -20.50
C ILE A 134 15.32 10.06 -20.21
N GLN A 135 16.13 9.63 -21.17
CA GLN A 135 16.99 8.44 -20.97
C GLN A 135 18.08 8.67 -19.91
N ARG A 136 18.59 9.90 -19.83
CA ARG A 136 19.54 10.28 -18.77
C ARG A 136 18.85 10.36 -17.41
N ILE A 137 17.62 10.86 -17.36
CA ILE A 137 16.83 10.90 -16.13
C ILE A 137 16.52 9.47 -15.64
N GLU A 138 16.16 8.55 -16.52
CA GLU A 138 15.93 7.13 -16.19
C GLU A 138 17.19 6.49 -15.57
N LYS A 139 18.35 6.70 -16.19
CA LYS A 139 19.65 6.21 -15.68
C LYS A 139 19.97 6.83 -14.32
N LEU A 140 19.74 8.15 -14.15
CA LEU A 140 19.95 8.82 -12.86
C LEU A 140 19.05 8.23 -11.78
N ILE A 141 17.76 8.06 -12.05
CA ILE A 141 16.81 7.45 -11.11
C ILE A 141 17.28 6.04 -10.72
N LEU A 142 17.69 5.22 -11.68
CA LEU A 142 18.20 3.89 -11.38
C LEU A 142 19.41 3.93 -10.45
N LEU A 143 20.39 4.81 -10.71
CA LEU A 143 21.57 4.95 -9.86
C LEU A 143 21.20 5.43 -8.44
N VAL A 144 20.30 6.39 -8.35
CA VAL A 144 19.80 6.90 -7.06
C VAL A 144 19.05 5.79 -6.29
N MET A 145 18.25 4.98 -6.98
CA MET A 145 17.58 3.83 -6.35
C MET A 145 18.57 2.81 -5.78
N ILE A 146 19.61 2.49 -6.52
CA ILE A 146 20.68 1.57 -6.06
C ILE A 146 21.37 2.17 -4.82
N ALA A 147 21.75 3.45 -4.88
CA ALA A 147 22.40 4.15 -3.78
C ALA A 147 21.47 4.21 -2.54
N PHE A 148 20.18 4.50 -2.73
CA PHE A 148 19.20 4.51 -1.65
C PHE A 148 19.11 3.15 -0.96
N VAL A 149 18.97 2.06 -1.73
CA VAL A 149 18.89 0.70 -1.18
C VAL A 149 20.16 0.35 -0.41
N TRP A 150 21.32 0.77 -0.92
CA TRP A 150 22.61 0.57 -0.25
C TRP A 150 22.64 1.31 1.09
N CYS A 151 22.34 2.61 1.09
CA CYS A 151 22.30 3.42 2.31
C CYS A 151 21.31 2.85 3.34
N TYR A 152 20.15 2.40 2.88
CA TYR A 152 19.13 1.80 3.73
C TYR A 152 19.63 0.50 4.40
N LYS A 153 20.25 -0.40 3.63
CA LYS A 153 20.85 -1.64 4.16
C LYS A 153 21.97 -1.36 5.17
N VAL A 154 22.86 -0.42 4.85
CA VAL A 154 23.94 0.00 5.77
C VAL A 154 23.34 0.62 7.05
N GLY A 155 22.30 1.46 6.90
CA GLY A 155 21.60 2.04 8.05
C GLY A 155 20.98 1.00 8.97
N ILE A 156 20.33 -0.04 8.41
CA ILE A 156 19.79 -1.16 9.20
C ILE A 156 20.93 -1.91 9.93
N TYR A 157 22.02 -2.18 9.24
CA TYR A 157 23.17 -2.87 9.82
C TYR A 157 23.76 -2.07 10.99
N LEU A 158 24.01 -0.78 10.77
CA LEU A 158 24.54 0.11 11.82
C LEU A 158 23.58 0.24 13.01
N HIS A 159 22.27 0.29 12.74
CA HIS A 159 21.26 0.34 13.82
C HIS A 159 21.25 -0.91 14.70
N ARG A 160 21.60 -2.08 14.14
CA ARG A 160 21.76 -3.33 14.94
C ARG A 160 22.98 -3.27 15.86
N ILE A 161 24.06 -2.64 15.41
CA ILE A 161 25.31 -2.51 16.20
C ILE A 161 25.17 -1.40 17.22
N LYS A 162 24.68 -0.22 16.80
CA LYS A 162 24.50 0.97 17.61
C LYS A 162 23.10 1.55 17.37
N PRO A 163 22.08 1.13 18.14
CA PRO A 163 20.72 1.63 17.99
C PRO A 163 20.64 3.15 18.16
N ILE A 164 19.84 3.80 17.31
CA ILE A 164 19.55 5.23 17.43
C ILE A 164 18.81 5.46 18.74
N THR A 165 19.31 6.38 19.57
CA THR A 165 18.71 6.71 20.86
C THR A 165 17.35 7.38 20.69
N ILE A 166 16.40 7.00 21.52
CA ILE A 166 15.07 7.63 21.57
C ILE A 166 15.17 8.83 22.53
N LYS A 167 14.87 10.03 22.03
CA LYS A 167 14.84 11.24 22.86
C LYS A 167 13.66 11.22 23.85
N LYS A 168 13.73 12.04 24.92
CA LYS A 168 12.68 12.12 25.96
C LYS A 168 11.26 12.35 25.42
N HIS A 169 11.10 12.98 24.26
CA HIS A 169 9.81 13.20 23.59
C HIS A 169 9.37 12.05 22.65
N GLY A 170 10.00 10.88 22.76
CA GLY A 170 9.62 9.66 21.98
C GLY A 170 10.10 9.62 20.53
N ARG A 171 10.77 10.65 20.02
CA ARG A 171 11.34 10.65 18.66
C ARG A 171 12.77 10.12 18.64
N LYS A 172 13.14 9.41 17.60
CA LYS A 172 14.54 9.01 17.35
C LYS A 172 15.39 10.24 17.10
N ALA A 173 16.65 10.20 17.56
CA ALA A 173 17.63 11.28 17.39
C ALA A 173 17.99 11.46 15.91
#